data_06395197e49f9c3fbc136794d8827b2f
#
_entry.id   06395197e49f9c3fbc136794d8827b2f
#
_cell.length_a   1.000
_cell.length_b   1.000
_cell.length_c   1.000
_cell.angle_alpha   90.00
_cell.angle_beta   90.00
_cell.angle_gamma   90.00
#
_symmetry.space_group_name_H-M   'P 1'
#
loop_
_entity.id
_entity.type
_entity.pdbx_description
1 polymer ?
#
loop_
_entity_poly.entity_id
_entity_poly.type
_entity_poly.pdbx_seq_one_letter_code
_entity_poly.pdbx_strand_id
1 'polypeptide(L)'
;MPHSDELDAGNVLAVENLNIAFMQDQQKIAAVRNLSFSLQRGETLAIVGESGSGKSVTALALMRLLEQAGGLVQCDKMLLQRRSREVIELSEQSAAQMRHVRGADMAMIFQEPMTSLNPVFTVGEQIAESIRLHQNASREEAMVEAKRMLDQVRIPEAQTILSRYPHQLSGGMRQRVMIAMALSCRPAALIADEPTTALDVTIQAQILQLIKVLQKEMSMGVIFITHDMGVVAEIADRVLVMYQGEAVETGTVEQIFHAPQHPYTRALLAAVPQLGAMKGLDYPRRFPFISLEHPAKQAPPIEQKTVVDGEPVLRVRNLVTRFPLRSGLLNRVTREVHAVEKVSFDLWPGETLSLVGESGSGKSTTGRALLRLVESQGGEIIFNGQRIDTLSPGKLQALRRDIQFIFQDPYASLDPRQTIGDSIIEPLRVHGLLPGKEAAARVAWLLERVGLLPEHAWRYPHEFSGGQRQRICIARALALNPKVIIADEAVSALDVSIRGQIINLLLDLQRDFGIAYLFISHDMAVVERISHRVAVMYLGQIVEIGPRRAVFENPQHPYTRKLLAAVPVAEPSRQRPQRVLLSDDLPSNIHLRGEEVAAVSLQCVGPGHYVAQPQSEYAFMRR
;
A
#
# COMPACT_ATOMS: atom_id res chain seq x y z
N MET A 1 5.95 -26.47 42.02
CA MET A 1 4.97 -25.47 42.44
C MET A 1 3.96 -25.37 41.31
N PRO A 2 2.65 -25.44 41.57
CA PRO A 2 1.66 -25.33 40.51
C PRO A 2 1.76 -23.91 39.95
N HIS A 3 2.00 -23.80 38.65
CA HIS A 3 1.96 -22.54 37.92
C HIS A 3 0.53 -21.99 38.02
N SER A 4 0.37 -20.78 38.51
CA SER A 4 -0.92 -20.11 38.54
C SER A 4 -1.38 -19.88 37.07
N ASP A 5 -2.47 -20.59 36.69
CA ASP A 5 -3.18 -20.37 35.41
C ASP A 5 -3.97 -19.05 35.41
N GLU A 6 -3.56 -18.09 36.22
CA GLU A 6 -4.23 -16.81 36.35
C GLU A 6 -3.62 -15.80 35.36
N LEU A 7 -4.46 -15.27 34.52
CA LEU A 7 -4.14 -14.11 33.68
C LEU A 7 -4.02 -12.87 34.60
N ASP A 8 -2.97 -12.09 34.46
CA ASP A 8 -2.81 -10.85 35.23
C ASP A 8 -4.04 -9.95 35.09
N ALA A 9 -4.42 -9.29 36.20
CA ALA A 9 -5.61 -8.45 36.23
C ALA A 9 -5.54 -7.34 35.17
N GLY A 10 -6.50 -7.36 34.23
CA GLY A 10 -6.58 -6.40 33.12
C GLY A 10 -6.11 -6.95 31.76
N ASN A 11 -5.36 -8.04 31.73
CA ASN A 11 -4.98 -8.68 30.46
C ASN A 11 -6.16 -9.43 29.83
N VAL A 12 -6.26 -9.33 28.49
CA VAL A 12 -7.20 -10.14 27.69
C VAL A 12 -6.50 -11.30 27.01
N LEU A 13 -5.20 -11.16 26.73
CA LEU A 13 -4.37 -12.20 26.12
C LEU A 13 -2.98 -12.18 26.79
N ALA A 14 -2.42 -13.36 27.03
CA ALA A 14 -1.02 -13.52 27.44
C ALA A 14 -0.39 -14.70 26.69
N VAL A 15 0.82 -14.47 26.20
CA VAL A 15 1.60 -15.44 25.43
C VAL A 15 2.98 -15.55 26.05
N GLU A 16 3.42 -16.78 26.38
CA GLU A 16 4.74 -17.05 26.96
C GLU A 16 5.50 -18.07 26.10
N ASN A 17 6.73 -17.72 25.75
CA ASN A 17 7.70 -18.55 25.03
C ASN A 17 7.15 -19.18 23.73
N LEU A 18 6.43 -18.39 22.91
CA LEU A 18 5.90 -18.87 21.64
C LEU A 18 7.05 -19.11 20.65
N ASN A 19 7.09 -20.33 20.11
CA ASN A 19 8.03 -20.78 19.10
C ASN A 19 7.25 -21.32 17.90
N ILE A 20 7.61 -20.87 16.70
CA ILE A 20 6.96 -21.30 15.46
C ILE A 20 8.02 -21.70 14.44
N ALA A 21 7.86 -22.87 13.83
CA ALA A 21 8.74 -23.35 12.80
C ALA A 21 7.99 -24.05 11.66
N PHE A 22 8.60 -24.11 10.52
CA PHE A 22 8.13 -24.83 9.33
C PHE A 22 9.15 -25.87 8.91
N MET A 23 8.67 -26.96 8.31
CA MET A 23 9.54 -27.95 7.68
C MET A 23 9.70 -27.61 6.21
N GLN A 24 10.93 -27.35 5.76
CA GLN A 24 11.28 -27.14 4.37
C GLN A 24 12.48 -28.04 4.03
N ASP A 25 12.36 -28.87 3.00
CA ASP A 25 13.42 -29.80 2.55
C ASP A 25 14.06 -30.61 3.69
N GLN A 26 13.24 -31.11 4.62
CA GLN A 26 13.62 -31.84 5.83
C GLN A 26 14.37 -31.00 6.89
N GLN A 27 14.50 -29.70 6.70
CA GLN A 27 15.09 -28.78 7.69
C GLN A 27 13.99 -28.03 8.44
N LYS A 28 14.16 -27.85 9.76
CA LYS A 28 13.29 -27.05 10.60
C LYS A 28 13.73 -25.58 10.53
N ILE A 29 12.93 -24.74 9.86
CA ILE A 29 13.17 -23.31 9.78
C ILE A 29 12.32 -22.62 10.86
N ALA A 30 12.98 -21.97 11.82
CA ALA A 30 12.32 -21.20 12.86
C ALA A 30 11.85 -19.84 12.31
N ALA A 31 10.55 -19.61 12.36
CA ALA A 31 9.93 -18.34 11.98
C ALA A 31 9.74 -17.40 13.18
N VAL A 32 9.51 -17.94 14.38
CA VAL A 32 9.39 -17.18 15.64
C VAL A 32 10.11 -17.96 16.74
N ARG A 33 10.82 -17.23 17.63
CA ARG A 33 11.60 -17.79 18.73
C ARG A 33 11.30 -17.05 20.03
N ASN A 34 10.95 -17.81 21.07
CA ASN A 34 10.80 -17.34 22.46
C ASN A 34 10.01 -16.02 22.59
N LEU A 35 8.94 -15.87 21.81
CA LEU A 35 8.14 -14.65 21.81
C LEU A 35 7.18 -14.66 23.00
N SER A 36 7.28 -13.62 23.85
CA SER A 36 6.39 -13.42 24.99
C SER A 36 5.83 -12.01 24.99
N PHE A 37 4.52 -11.87 25.20
CA PHE A 37 3.84 -10.58 25.31
C PHE A 37 2.46 -10.74 25.94
N SER A 38 1.90 -9.63 26.39
CA SER A 38 0.53 -9.54 26.89
C SER A 38 -0.23 -8.42 26.20
N LEU A 39 -1.55 -8.52 26.17
CA LEU A 39 -2.47 -7.51 25.65
C LEU A 39 -3.50 -7.18 26.73
N GLN A 40 -3.64 -5.91 27.07
CA GLN A 40 -4.64 -5.46 28.03
C GLN A 40 -5.99 -5.18 27.34
N ARG A 41 -7.05 -5.20 28.13
CA ARG A 41 -8.38 -4.81 27.67
C ARG A 41 -8.41 -3.33 27.34
N GLY A 42 -8.87 -2.99 26.13
CA GLY A 42 -8.91 -1.60 25.65
C GLY A 42 -7.56 -1.05 25.17
N GLU A 43 -6.50 -1.86 25.18
CA GLU A 43 -5.17 -1.52 24.68
C GLU A 43 -5.03 -1.84 23.20
N THR A 44 -4.24 -1.04 22.49
CA THR A 44 -3.69 -1.37 21.18
C THR A 44 -2.20 -1.70 21.31
N LEU A 45 -1.84 -2.97 21.13
CA LEU A 45 -0.46 -3.42 20.99
C LEU A 45 -0.09 -3.45 19.50
N ALA A 46 0.80 -2.60 19.06
CA ALA A 46 1.34 -2.67 17.71
C ALA A 46 2.50 -3.68 17.64
N ILE A 47 2.46 -4.61 16.69
CA ILE A 47 3.58 -5.52 16.37
C ILE A 47 4.19 -5.02 15.05
N VAL A 48 5.46 -4.60 15.10
CA VAL A 48 6.17 -3.98 13.98
C VAL A 48 7.45 -4.72 13.62
N GLY A 49 7.93 -4.54 12.39
CA GLY A 49 9.15 -5.15 11.87
C GLY A 49 9.07 -5.32 10.36
N GLU A 50 10.18 -5.70 9.73
CA GLU A 50 10.22 -5.96 8.29
C GLU A 50 9.49 -7.25 7.91
N SER A 51 9.23 -7.43 6.61
CA SER A 51 8.65 -8.67 6.06
C SER A 51 9.53 -9.88 6.43
N GLY A 52 8.89 -10.98 6.80
CA GLY A 52 9.61 -12.17 7.27
C GLY A 52 10.06 -12.13 8.75
N SER A 53 9.78 -11.06 9.52
CA SER A 53 10.11 -11.00 10.94
C SER A 53 9.21 -11.85 11.85
N GLY A 54 8.17 -12.52 11.30
CA GLY A 54 7.31 -13.43 12.04
C GLY A 54 5.96 -12.84 12.50
N LYS A 55 5.62 -11.60 12.18
CA LYS A 55 4.39 -10.90 12.64
C LYS A 55 3.09 -11.62 12.27
N SER A 56 2.83 -11.81 10.99
CA SER A 56 1.60 -12.49 10.51
C SER A 56 1.56 -13.96 10.92
N VAL A 57 2.72 -14.60 10.97
CA VAL A 57 2.83 -15.99 11.45
C VAL A 57 2.44 -16.07 12.93
N THR A 58 2.83 -15.09 13.76
CA THR A 58 2.40 -14.97 15.15
C THR A 58 0.87 -14.82 15.25
N ALA A 59 0.27 -13.94 14.45
CA ALA A 59 -1.19 -13.77 14.40
C ALA A 59 -1.93 -15.07 14.06
N LEU A 60 -1.46 -15.79 13.04
CA LEU A 60 -2.04 -17.06 12.62
C LEU A 60 -1.86 -18.16 13.68
N ALA A 61 -0.75 -18.14 14.44
CA ALA A 61 -0.52 -19.07 15.55
C ALA A 61 -1.51 -18.84 16.69
N LEU A 62 -1.79 -17.59 17.07
CA LEU A 62 -2.80 -17.24 18.08
C LEU A 62 -4.19 -17.76 17.68
N MET A 63 -4.50 -17.65 16.38
CA MET A 63 -5.74 -18.20 15.81
C MET A 63 -5.69 -19.73 15.60
N ARG A 64 -4.55 -20.39 15.88
CA ARG A 64 -4.30 -21.82 15.62
C ARG A 64 -4.65 -22.24 14.18
N LEU A 65 -4.30 -21.40 13.22
CA LEU A 65 -4.51 -21.65 11.78
C LEU A 65 -3.27 -22.28 11.12
N LEU A 66 -2.09 -22.18 11.74
CA LEU A 66 -0.84 -22.69 11.16
C LEU A 66 -0.72 -24.21 11.18
N GLU A 67 -1.35 -24.89 12.14
CA GLU A 67 -1.30 -26.35 12.28
C GLU A 67 -1.78 -27.06 11.00
N GLN A 68 -2.82 -26.51 10.36
CA GLN A 68 -3.35 -27.03 9.10
C GLN A 68 -2.43 -26.77 7.91
N ALA A 69 -1.58 -25.75 8.01
CA ALA A 69 -0.60 -25.38 7.00
C ALA A 69 0.79 -26.01 7.22
N GLY A 70 0.90 -27.00 8.15
CA GLY A 70 2.15 -27.70 8.46
C GLY A 70 3.09 -26.92 9.37
N GLY A 71 2.62 -25.86 10.03
CA GLY A 71 3.37 -25.12 11.04
C GLY A 71 3.46 -25.86 12.36
N LEU A 72 4.66 -25.90 12.95
CA LEU A 72 4.92 -26.44 14.29
C LEU A 72 4.87 -25.27 15.27
N VAL A 73 3.83 -25.24 16.12
CA VAL A 73 3.62 -24.21 17.15
C VAL A 73 3.86 -24.82 18.53
N GLN A 74 4.70 -24.20 19.34
CA GLN A 74 5.01 -24.57 20.71
C GLN A 74 5.03 -23.30 21.58
N CYS A 75 4.43 -23.35 22.75
CA CYS A 75 4.44 -22.26 23.74
C CYS A 75 4.34 -22.85 25.14
N ASP A 76 4.75 -22.07 26.16
CA ASP A 76 4.53 -22.44 27.54
C ASP A 76 3.10 -22.09 27.96
N LYS A 77 2.58 -20.92 27.53
CA LYS A 77 1.21 -20.48 27.78
C LYS A 77 0.67 -19.64 26.61
N MET A 78 -0.63 -19.76 26.36
CA MET A 78 -1.39 -18.93 25.41
C MET A 78 -2.80 -18.72 25.96
N LEU A 79 -2.92 -17.82 26.97
CA LEU A 79 -4.15 -17.58 27.72
C LEU A 79 -5.00 -16.49 27.04
N LEU A 80 -6.30 -16.75 26.88
CA LEU A 80 -7.29 -15.80 26.42
C LEU A 80 -8.41 -15.63 27.44
N GLN A 81 -8.68 -14.39 27.87
CA GLN A 81 -9.88 -14.08 28.62
C GLN A 81 -11.03 -13.82 27.64
N ARG A 82 -11.99 -14.70 27.69
CA ARG A 82 -13.22 -14.61 26.89
C ARG A 82 -14.08 -13.40 27.32
N ARG A 83 -15.04 -13.07 26.49
CA ARG A 83 -16.03 -12.06 26.82
C ARG A 83 -16.84 -12.40 28.09
N SER A 84 -17.08 -13.68 28.34
CA SER A 84 -17.67 -14.20 29.59
C SER A 84 -16.83 -13.97 30.83
N ARG A 85 -15.58 -13.49 30.68
CA ARG A 85 -14.50 -13.40 31.69
C ARG A 85 -13.87 -14.72 32.06
N GLU A 86 -14.28 -15.82 31.47
CA GLU A 86 -13.60 -17.12 31.58
C GLU A 86 -12.21 -17.02 30.93
N VAL A 87 -11.19 -17.59 31.55
CA VAL A 87 -9.84 -17.70 30.98
C VAL A 87 -9.67 -19.09 30.42
N ILE A 88 -9.22 -19.19 29.17
CA ILE A 88 -8.95 -20.45 28.48
C ILE A 88 -7.51 -20.49 27.99
N GLU A 89 -6.91 -21.70 28.03
CA GLU A 89 -5.61 -21.95 27.38
C GLU A 89 -5.85 -22.35 25.92
N LEU A 90 -5.42 -21.49 24.97
CA LEU A 90 -5.69 -21.68 23.54
C LEU A 90 -4.94 -22.88 22.95
N SER A 91 -3.74 -23.20 23.48
CA SER A 91 -2.90 -24.30 23.01
C SER A 91 -3.54 -25.66 23.27
N GLU A 92 -4.35 -25.78 24.32
CA GLU A 92 -5.02 -27.01 24.74
C GLU A 92 -6.40 -27.21 24.09
N GLN A 93 -6.97 -26.17 23.46
CA GLN A 93 -8.30 -26.27 22.86
C GLN A 93 -8.32 -27.23 21.68
N SER A 94 -9.31 -28.10 21.62
CA SER A 94 -9.57 -28.91 20.41
C SER A 94 -9.96 -28.05 19.21
N ALA A 95 -9.83 -28.60 18.01
CA ALA A 95 -10.27 -27.90 16.79
C ALA A 95 -11.75 -27.49 16.81
N ALA A 96 -12.60 -28.27 17.48
CA ALA A 96 -14.02 -27.96 17.66
C ALA A 96 -14.21 -26.78 18.62
N GLN A 97 -13.51 -26.74 19.74
CA GLN A 97 -13.55 -25.62 20.69
C GLN A 97 -13.00 -24.35 20.07
N MET A 98 -11.89 -24.41 19.31
CA MET A 98 -11.35 -23.24 18.59
C MET A 98 -12.33 -22.64 17.58
N ARG A 99 -13.23 -23.43 16.96
CA ARG A 99 -14.29 -22.88 16.10
C ARG A 99 -15.28 -21.99 16.87
N HIS A 100 -15.49 -22.24 18.16
CA HIS A 100 -16.33 -21.39 19.00
C HIS A 100 -15.60 -20.13 19.51
N VAL A 101 -14.26 -20.18 19.61
CA VAL A 101 -13.43 -19.03 20.00
C VAL A 101 -13.24 -18.05 18.84
N ARG A 102 -12.93 -18.60 17.65
CA ARG A 102 -12.70 -17.79 16.43
C ARG A 102 -13.98 -17.07 16.01
N GLY A 103 -13.90 -15.76 15.85
CA GLY A 103 -15.02 -14.89 15.51
C GLY A 103 -15.89 -14.47 16.71
N ALA A 104 -16.00 -15.29 17.76
CA ALA A 104 -16.77 -14.95 18.95
C ALA A 104 -15.97 -14.18 20.01
N ASP A 105 -14.85 -14.76 20.47
CA ASP A 105 -14.01 -14.21 21.53
C ASP A 105 -12.74 -13.54 20.98
N MET A 106 -12.18 -14.09 19.90
CA MET A 106 -11.03 -13.54 19.18
C MET A 106 -11.32 -13.51 17.69
N ALA A 107 -11.20 -12.33 17.07
CA ALA A 107 -11.42 -12.13 15.63
C ALA A 107 -10.15 -11.66 14.94
N MET A 108 -10.08 -11.85 13.62
CA MET A 108 -8.94 -11.44 12.81
C MET A 108 -9.40 -10.70 11.54
N ILE A 109 -8.75 -9.60 11.25
CA ILE A 109 -8.78 -8.92 9.95
C ILE A 109 -7.50 -9.33 9.23
N PHE A 110 -7.65 -9.99 8.08
CA PHE A 110 -6.54 -10.47 7.26
C PHE A 110 -5.98 -9.37 6.34
N GLN A 111 -4.73 -9.54 5.92
CA GLN A 111 -3.98 -8.58 5.11
C GLN A 111 -4.64 -8.25 3.77
N GLU A 112 -5.28 -9.22 3.11
CA GLU A 112 -5.89 -9.03 1.79
C GLU A 112 -7.42 -9.11 1.81
N PRO A 113 -8.14 -7.98 1.60
CA PRO A 113 -9.60 -7.98 1.52
C PRO A 113 -10.16 -8.81 0.36
N MET A 114 -9.38 -8.95 -0.72
CA MET A 114 -9.81 -9.66 -1.94
C MET A 114 -9.93 -11.17 -1.73
N THR A 115 -9.08 -11.74 -0.88
CA THR A 115 -9.03 -13.17 -0.60
C THR A 115 -9.84 -13.55 0.63
N SER A 116 -10.15 -12.58 1.50
CA SER A 116 -10.84 -12.80 2.78
C SER A 116 -12.36 -12.87 2.64
N LEU A 117 -12.94 -12.21 1.63
CA LEU A 117 -14.38 -12.27 1.34
C LEU A 117 -14.65 -13.28 0.23
N ASN A 118 -15.62 -14.17 0.46
CA ASN A 118 -16.03 -15.14 -0.53
C ASN A 118 -16.80 -14.44 -1.68
N PRO A 119 -16.31 -14.49 -2.94
CA PRO A 119 -16.90 -13.74 -4.05
C PRO A 119 -18.27 -14.23 -4.50
N VAL A 120 -18.69 -15.44 -4.11
CA VAL A 120 -19.96 -16.03 -4.53
C VAL A 120 -21.10 -15.89 -3.52
N PHE A 121 -20.81 -15.31 -2.33
CA PHE A 121 -21.82 -14.95 -1.33
C PHE A 121 -22.00 -13.45 -1.22
N THR A 122 -23.22 -13.01 -0.89
CA THR A 122 -23.49 -11.59 -0.65
C THR A 122 -22.82 -11.13 0.64
N VAL A 123 -22.61 -9.83 0.78
CA VAL A 123 -22.06 -9.20 1.98
C VAL A 123 -22.91 -9.54 3.22
N GLY A 124 -24.23 -9.42 3.08
CA GLY A 124 -25.16 -9.70 4.19
C GLY A 124 -25.08 -11.15 4.65
N GLU A 125 -25.00 -12.11 3.73
CA GLU A 125 -24.91 -13.53 4.07
C GLU A 125 -23.62 -13.85 4.84
N GLN A 126 -22.47 -13.28 4.44
CA GLN A 126 -21.19 -13.53 5.11
C GLN A 126 -21.16 -12.95 6.54
N ILE A 127 -21.69 -11.74 6.76
CA ILE A 127 -21.80 -11.16 8.11
C ILE A 127 -22.81 -11.94 8.95
N ALA A 128 -23.98 -12.25 8.40
CA ALA A 128 -25.04 -12.97 9.09
C ALA A 128 -24.65 -14.40 9.46
N GLU A 129 -23.78 -15.07 8.66
CA GLU A 129 -23.26 -16.39 8.98
C GLU A 129 -22.53 -16.39 10.33
N SER A 130 -21.60 -15.46 10.55
CA SER A 130 -20.86 -15.33 11.81
C SER A 130 -21.81 -15.11 12.99
N ILE A 131 -22.81 -14.23 12.84
CA ILE A 131 -23.80 -13.94 13.89
C ILE A 131 -24.62 -15.19 14.24
N ARG A 132 -25.10 -15.91 13.23
CA ARG A 132 -25.88 -17.15 13.43
C ARG A 132 -25.11 -18.25 14.13
N LEU A 133 -23.85 -18.43 13.72
CA LEU A 133 -22.99 -19.48 14.29
C LEU A 133 -22.64 -19.24 15.77
N HIS A 134 -22.44 -17.98 16.17
CA HIS A 134 -21.94 -17.65 17.50
C HIS A 134 -22.96 -17.08 18.47
N GLN A 135 -24.10 -16.56 17.97
CA GLN A 135 -25.13 -15.96 18.82
C GLN A 135 -26.46 -16.72 18.79
N ASN A 136 -26.53 -17.86 18.09
CA ASN A 136 -27.75 -18.65 17.89
C ASN A 136 -28.96 -17.83 17.36
N ALA A 137 -28.68 -16.77 16.59
CA ALA A 137 -29.68 -15.89 16.02
C ALA A 137 -30.39 -16.55 14.82
N SER A 138 -31.68 -16.26 14.65
CA SER A 138 -32.40 -16.58 13.41
C SER A 138 -31.80 -15.87 12.22
N ARG A 139 -32.16 -16.29 11.00
CA ARG A 139 -31.67 -15.64 9.76
C ARG A 139 -32.10 -14.17 9.69
N GLU A 140 -33.32 -13.88 10.10
CA GLU A 140 -33.86 -12.53 10.07
C GLU A 140 -33.17 -11.60 11.07
N GLU A 141 -33.00 -12.05 12.32
CA GLU A 141 -32.27 -11.32 13.36
C GLU A 141 -30.80 -11.08 12.94
N ALA A 142 -30.13 -12.09 12.37
CA ALA A 142 -28.78 -11.95 11.89
C ALA A 142 -28.64 -10.94 10.74
N MET A 143 -29.61 -10.85 9.84
CA MET A 143 -29.61 -9.85 8.76
C MET A 143 -29.85 -8.42 9.29
N VAL A 144 -30.70 -8.25 10.31
CA VAL A 144 -30.90 -6.96 10.99
C VAL A 144 -29.61 -6.51 11.66
N GLU A 145 -28.95 -7.41 12.36
CA GLU A 145 -27.68 -7.10 13.03
C GLU A 145 -26.55 -6.87 12.00
N ALA A 146 -26.51 -7.62 10.90
CA ALA A 146 -25.56 -7.37 9.80
C ALA A 146 -25.72 -5.96 9.22
N LYS A 147 -26.97 -5.49 9.02
CA LYS A 147 -27.22 -4.11 8.62
C LYS A 147 -26.69 -3.12 9.65
N ARG A 148 -26.96 -3.35 10.94
CA ARG A 148 -26.48 -2.50 12.03
C ARG A 148 -24.95 -2.42 12.04
N MET A 149 -24.27 -3.54 11.81
CA MET A 149 -22.81 -3.57 11.72
C MET A 149 -22.28 -2.75 10.52
N LEU A 150 -22.94 -2.83 9.35
CA LEU A 150 -22.60 -2.01 8.20
C LEU A 150 -22.80 -0.52 8.46
N ASP A 151 -23.87 -0.15 9.17
CA ASP A 151 -24.12 1.23 9.61
C ASP A 151 -23.02 1.71 10.59
N GLN A 152 -22.59 0.86 11.55
CA GLN A 152 -21.51 1.18 12.51
C GLN A 152 -20.16 1.42 11.81
N VAL A 153 -19.84 0.64 10.77
CA VAL A 153 -18.63 0.86 9.97
C VAL A 153 -18.81 1.96 8.90
N ARG A 154 -19.91 2.71 8.96
CA ARG A 154 -20.22 3.86 8.11
C ARG A 154 -20.24 3.50 6.61
N ILE A 155 -20.81 2.37 6.26
CA ILE A 155 -21.10 2.04 4.87
C ILE A 155 -22.40 2.75 4.46
N PRO A 156 -22.36 3.58 3.40
CA PRO A 156 -23.54 4.24 2.88
C PRO A 156 -24.52 3.21 2.30
N GLU A 157 -25.82 3.49 2.39
CA GLU A 157 -26.88 2.61 1.87
C GLU A 157 -26.74 1.14 2.33
N ALA A 158 -26.44 0.91 3.60
CA ALA A 158 -26.16 -0.43 4.16
C ALA A 158 -27.21 -1.47 3.72
N GLN A 159 -28.48 -1.10 3.62
CA GLN A 159 -29.55 -1.99 3.16
C GLN A 159 -29.32 -2.51 1.73
N THR A 160 -28.86 -1.66 0.83
CA THR A 160 -28.54 -2.03 -0.56
C THR A 160 -27.30 -2.90 -0.62
N ILE A 161 -26.30 -2.60 0.21
CA ILE A 161 -25.02 -3.30 0.26
C ILE A 161 -25.15 -4.74 0.75
N LEU A 162 -26.11 -5.04 1.65
CA LEU A 162 -26.37 -6.41 2.10
C LEU A 162 -26.58 -7.41 0.96
N SER A 163 -27.19 -6.98 -0.13
CA SER A 163 -27.49 -7.82 -1.31
C SER A 163 -26.39 -7.82 -2.37
N ARG A 164 -25.34 -6.99 -2.21
CA ARG A 164 -24.22 -6.92 -3.17
C ARG A 164 -23.17 -7.98 -2.89
N TYR A 165 -22.40 -8.31 -3.94
CA TYR A 165 -21.26 -9.20 -3.87
C TYR A 165 -19.96 -8.39 -3.65
N PRO A 166 -18.90 -9.00 -3.06
CA PRO A 166 -17.64 -8.31 -2.79
C PRO A 166 -17.02 -7.61 -4.01
N HIS A 167 -17.08 -8.22 -5.20
CA HIS A 167 -16.53 -7.65 -6.43
C HIS A 167 -17.22 -6.37 -6.90
N GLN A 168 -18.42 -6.06 -6.39
CA GLN A 168 -19.18 -4.86 -6.69
C GLN A 168 -18.82 -3.67 -5.78
N LEU A 169 -17.93 -3.87 -4.80
CA LEU A 169 -17.53 -2.88 -3.81
C LEU A 169 -16.14 -2.31 -4.11
N SER A 170 -15.90 -1.06 -3.72
CA SER A 170 -14.56 -0.47 -3.71
C SER A 170 -13.65 -1.14 -2.68
N GLY A 171 -12.32 -0.95 -2.78
CA GLY A 171 -11.36 -1.49 -1.82
C GLY A 171 -11.65 -1.07 -0.38
N GLY A 172 -11.90 0.22 -0.14
CA GLY A 172 -12.25 0.74 1.18
C GLY A 172 -13.58 0.21 1.71
N MET A 173 -14.58 0.01 0.84
CA MET A 173 -15.85 -0.61 1.25
C MET A 173 -15.67 -2.09 1.63
N ARG A 174 -14.87 -2.86 0.88
CA ARG A 174 -14.54 -4.25 1.23
C ARG A 174 -13.84 -4.32 2.58
N GLN A 175 -12.90 -3.42 2.85
CA GLN A 175 -12.22 -3.34 4.14
C GLN A 175 -13.20 -3.07 5.29
N ARG A 176 -14.12 -2.13 5.13
CA ARG A 176 -15.18 -1.85 6.12
C ARG A 176 -16.10 -3.06 6.33
N VAL A 177 -16.45 -3.79 5.27
CA VAL A 177 -17.21 -5.04 5.36
C VAL A 177 -16.45 -6.09 6.17
N MET A 178 -15.14 -6.27 5.94
CA MET A 178 -14.32 -7.19 6.74
C MET A 178 -14.28 -6.80 8.22
N ILE A 179 -14.14 -5.49 8.50
CA ILE A 179 -14.20 -5.00 9.89
C ILE A 179 -15.57 -5.29 10.50
N ALA A 180 -16.67 -5.03 9.77
CA ALA A 180 -18.02 -5.35 10.22
C ALA A 180 -18.18 -6.85 10.53
N MET A 181 -17.67 -7.72 9.66
CA MET A 181 -17.70 -9.17 9.85
C MET A 181 -16.87 -9.60 11.08
N ALA A 182 -15.64 -9.10 11.22
CA ALA A 182 -14.77 -9.42 12.35
C ALA A 182 -15.38 -8.97 13.71
N LEU A 183 -16.06 -7.82 13.72
CA LEU A 183 -16.64 -7.24 14.94
C LEU A 183 -18.08 -7.64 15.21
N SER A 184 -18.72 -8.41 14.32
CA SER A 184 -20.15 -8.78 14.40
C SER A 184 -20.51 -9.50 15.70
N CYS A 185 -19.59 -10.26 16.28
CA CYS A 185 -19.78 -10.95 17.55
C CYS A 185 -19.17 -10.23 18.75
N ARG A 186 -18.66 -9.01 18.58
CA ARG A 186 -18.03 -8.18 19.62
C ARG A 186 -16.94 -8.92 20.37
N PRO A 187 -15.83 -9.32 19.73
CA PRO A 187 -14.77 -10.13 20.33
C PRO A 187 -14.09 -9.42 21.51
N ALA A 188 -13.46 -10.20 22.41
CA ALA A 188 -12.63 -9.67 23.49
C ALA A 188 -11.28 -9.17 22.97
N ALA A 189 -10.74 -9.84 21.93
CA ALA A 189 -9.50 -9.47 21.26
C ALA A 189 -9.68 -9.42 19.73
N LEU A 190 -9.11 -8.40 19.10
CA LEU A 190 -9.04 -8.24 17.63
C LEU A 190 -7.57 -8.31 17.19
N ILE A 191 -7.27 -9.15 16.21
CA ILE A 191 -6.00 -9.16 15.51
C ILE A 191 -6.22 -8.50 14.15
N ALA A 192 -5.54 -7.38 13.90
CA ALA A 192 -5.59 -6.65 12.64
C ALA A 192 -4.24 -6.78 11.93
N ASP A 193 -4.14 -7.70 10.96
CA ASP A 193 -2.91 -7.97 10.21
C ASP A 193 -2.89 -7.08 8.96
N GLU A 194 -2.10 -6.02 9.02
CA GLU A 194 -1.96 -4.99 7.99
C GLU A 194 -3.30 -4.49 7.42
N PRO A 195 -4.26 -4.06 8.25
CA PRO A 195 -5.63 -3.80 7.82
C PRO A 195 -5.78 -2.58 6.90
N THR A 196 -4.73 -1.81 6.69
CA THR A 196 -4.72 -0.59 5.87
C THR A 196 -3.77 -0.69 4.67
N THR A 197 -3.11 -1.81 4.46
CA THR A 197 -2.23 -2.03 3.32
C THR A 197 -3.03 -1.94 2.02
N ALA A 198 -2.47 -1.30 1.00
CA ALA A 198 -3.09 -1.01 -0.29
C ALA A 198 -4.34 -0.08 -0.24
N LEU A 199 -4.55 0.66 0.84
CA LEU A 199 -5.55 1.71 0.92
C LEU A 199 -4.92 3.09 0.73
N ASP A 200 -5.69 4.00 0.14
CA ASP A 200 -5.29 5.40 0.05
C ASP A 200 -5.20 6.04 1.44
N VAL A 201 -4.33 7.02 1.60
CA VAL A 201 -4.07 7.67 2.90
C VAL A 201 -5.32 8.23 3.57
N THR A 202 -6.30 8.70 2.79
CA THR A 202 -7.58 9.20 3.31
C THR A 202 -8.44 8.08 3.87
N ILE A 203 -8.59 6.97 3.12
CA ILE A 203 -9.34 5.79 3.56
C ILE A 203 -8.62 5.13 4.74
N GLN A 204 -7.29 5.03 4.71
CA GLN A 204 -6.48 4.54 5.82
C GLN A 204 -6.78 5.32 7.11
N ALA A 205 -6.75 6.66 7.08
CA ALA A 205 -7.06 7.49 8.24
C ALA A 205 -8.49 7.24 8.78
N GLN A 206 -9.47 7.05 7.89
CA GLN A 206 -10.84 6.73 8.26
C GLN A 206 -10.96 5.36 8.94
N ILE A 207 -10.26 4.33 8.43
CA ILE A 207 -10.25 2.98 8.99
C ILE A 207 -9.58 2.96 10.37
N LEU A 208 -8.45 3.65 10.55
CA LEU A 208 -7.76 3.75 11.84
C LEU A 208 -8.65 4.38 12.89
N GLN A 209 -9.32 5.49 12.55
CA GLN A 209 -10.26 6.13 13.48
C GLN A 209 -11.46 5.24 13.78
N LEU A 210 -11.98 4.52 12.79
CA LEU A 210 -13.08 3.58 12.97
C LEU A 210 -12.69 2.48 13.97
N ILE A 211 -11.54 1.83 13.78
CA ILE A 211 -11.04 0.80 14.69
C ILE A 211 -10.90 1.36 16.11
N LYS A 212 -10.36 2.57 16.27
CA LYS A 212 -10.17 3.22 17.59
C LYS A 212 -11.50 3.54 18.28
N VAL A 213 -12.52 3.97 17.53
CA VAL A 213 -13.86 4.21 18.08
C VAL A 213 -14.49 2.89 18.54
N LEU A 214 -14.48 1.87 17.68
CA LEU A 214 -15.08 0.57 17.98
C LEU A 214 -14.34 -0.16 19.11
N GLN A 215 -13.02 -0.03 19.19
CA GLN A 215 -12.20 -0.53 20.31
C GLN A 215 -12.69 0.03 21.65
N LYS A 216 -12.90 1.35 21.74
CA LYS A 216 -13.39 2.01 22.95
C LYS A 216 -14.81 1.58 23.30
N GLU A 217 -15.73 1.55 22.31
CA GLU A 217 -17.11 1.15 22.51
C GLU A 217 -17.25 -0.29 22.99
N MET A 218 -16.40 -1.19 22.50
CA MET A 218 -16.44 -2.62 22.82
C MET A 218 -15.50 -2.98 23.97
N SER A 219 -14.62 -2.08 24.41
CA SER A 219 -13.57 -2.33 25.38
C SER A 219 -12.72 -3.56 25.04
N MET A 220 -12.40 -3.76 23.76
CA MET A 220 -11.61 -4.90 23.28
C MET A 220 -10.11 -4.57 23.25
N GLY A 221 -9.25 -5.59 23.44
CA GLY A 221 -7.83 -5.49 23.15
C GLY A 221 -7.58 -5.62 21.64
N VAL A 222 -6.62 -4.86 21.10
CA VAL A 222 -6.28 -4.89 19.67
C VAL A 222 -4.79 -5.20 19.49
N ILE A 223 -4.48 -6.29 18.77
CA ILE A 223 -3.15 -6.50 18.20
C ILE A 223 -3.17 -5.91 16.79
N PHE A 224 -2.34 -4.90 16.55
CA PHE A 224 -2.26 -4.21 15.27
C PHE A 224 -0.91 -4.46 14.61
N ILE A 225 -0.89 -5.28 13.55
CA ILE A 225 0.33 -5.59 12.81
C ILE A 225 0.47 -4.61 11.65
N THR A 226 1.61 -3.96 11.54
CA THR A 226 1.94 -3.05 10.44
C THR A 226 3.44 -2.84 10.32
N HIS A 227 3.88 -2.43 9.15
CA HIS A 227 5.23 -1.93 8.90
C HIS A 227 5.27 -0.38 8.83
N ASP A 228 4.12 0.31 8.91
CA ASP A 228 4.02 1.76 8.84
C ASP A 228 4.10 2.39 10.24
N MET A 229 5.26 2.96 10.57
CA MET A 229 5.50 3.61 11.87
C MET A 229 4.66 4.88 12.06
N GLY A 230 4.20 5.53 10.99
CA GLY A 230 3.26 6.65 11.09
C GLY A 230 1.90 6.20 11.60
N VAL A 231 1.44 5.02 11.15
CA VAL A 231 0.21 4.37 11.64
C VAL A 231 0.38 3.97 13.10
N VAL A 232 1.53 3.38 13.47
CA VAL A 232 1.84 3.01 14.86
C VAL A 232 1.77 4.21 15.79
N ALA A 233 2.40 5.34 15.42
CA ALA A 233 2.35 6.57 16.20
C ALA A 233 0.93 7.12 16.43
N GLU A 234 0.01 6.80 15.51
CA GLU A 234 -1.38 7.27 15.58
C GLU A 234 -2.29 6.38 16.44
N ILE A 235 -2.09 5.06 16.42
CA ILE A 235 -3.06 4.11 16.98
C ILE A 235 -2.56 3.36 18.23
N ALA A 236 -1.24 3.12 18.36
CA ALA A 236 -0.70 2.23 19.38
C ALA A 236 -0.58 2.87 20.76
N ASP A 237 -0.83 2.08 21.80
CA ASP A 237 -0.47 2.38 23.19
C ASP A 237 0.91 1.81 23.54
N ARG A 238 1.15 0.55 23.10
CA ARG A 238 2.45 -0.14 23.23
C ARG A 238 2.88 -0.71 21.90
N VAL A 239 4.20 -0.86 21.75
CA VAL A 239 4.84 -1.38 20.55
C VAL A 239 5.74 -2.56 20.92
N LEU A 240 5.67 -3.62 20.13
CA LEU A 240 6.56 -4.76 20.15
C LEU A 240 7.28 -4.81 18.80
N VAL A 241 8.59 -4.65 18.83
CA VAL A 241 9.44 -4.66 17.64
C VAL A 241 10.00 -6.06 17.43
N MET A 242 9.71 -6.63 16.26
CA MET A 242 10.19 -7.97 15.86
C MET A 242 11.27 -7.88 14.80
N TYR A 243 12.35 -8.66 15.00
CA TYR A 243 13.43 -8.80 14.04
C TYR A 243 13.88 -10.26 13.98
N GLN A 244 13.93 -10.84 12.78
CA GLN A 244 14.36 -12.23 12.52
C GLN A 244 13.69 -13.28 13.44
N GLY A 245 12.40 -13.09 13.71
CA GLY A 245 11.60 -14.02 14.51
C GLY A 245 11.67 -13.81 16.03
N GLU A 246 12.35 -12.79 16.52
CA GLU A 246 12.50 -12.47 17.95
C GLU A 246 11.93 -11.09 18.27
N ALA A 247 11.41 -10.92 19.49
CA ALA A 247 11.10 -9.61 20.02
C ALA A 247 12.40 -8.94 20.49
N VAL A 248 12.79 -7.86 19.83
CA VAL A 248 14.05 -7.14 20.13
C VAL A 248 13.86 -5.94 21.04
N GLU A 249 12.66 -5.35 21.03
CA GLU A 249 12.32 -4.23 21.91
C GLU A 249 10.80 -4.17 22.14
N THR A 250 10.39 -3.83 23.35
CA THR A 250 8.99 -3.55 23.71
C THR A 250 8.92 -2.36 24.66
N GLY A 251 7.90 -1.52 24.48
CA GLY A 251 7.70 -0.33 25.31
C GLY A 251 6.45 0.43 24.92
N THR A 252 6.19 1.53 25.64
CA THR A 252 5.14 2.45 25.20
C THR A 252 5.50 3.09 23.87
N VAL A 253 4.50 3.55 23.11
CA VAL A 253 4.75 4.23 21.85
C VAL A 253 5.72 5.41 22.00
N GLU A 254 5.60 6.19 23.07
CA GLU A 254 6.51 7.30 23.39
C GLU A 254 7.96 6.84 23.61
N GLN A 255 8.16 5.72 24.33
CA GLN A 255 9.50 5.17 24.57
C GLN A 255 10.17 4.71 23.27
N ILE A 256 9.44 3.96 22.46
CA ILE A 256 9.98 3.42 21.19
C ILE A 256 10.33 4.54 20.22
N PHE A 257 9.53 5.59 20.13
CA PHE A 257 9.77 6.68 19.17
C PHE A 257 10.84 7.69 19.63
N HIS A 258 10.88 8.02 20.92
CA HIS A 258 11.78 9.07 21.42
C HIS A 258 13.07 8.54 22.05
N ALA A 259 13.06 7.31 22.57
CA ALA A 259 14.21 6.71 23.25
C ALA A 259 14.46 5.26 22.86
N PRO A 260 14.52 4.90 21.55
CA PRO A 260 14.74 3.52 21.12
C PRO A 260 16.10 3.01 21.60
N GLN A 261 16.12 1.82 22.23
CA GLN A 261 17.33 1.22 22.77
C GLN A 261 18.01 0.28 21.78
N HIS A 262 17.24 -0.52 21.07
CA HIS A 262 17.80 -1.51 20.16
C HIS A 262 18.29 -0.89 18.85
N PRO A 263 19.47 -1.27 18.31
CA PRO A 263 20.00 -0.72 17.05
C PRO A 263 19.03 -0.87 15.86
N TYR A 264 18.34 -2.01 15.77
CA TYR A 264 17.35 -2.25 14.73
C TYR A 264 16.15 -1.29 14.82
N THR A 265 15.63 -1.02 16.03
CA THR A 265 14.54 -0.05 16.22
C THR A 265 14.94 1.34 15.75
N ARG A 266 16.17 1.77 16.08
CA ARG A 266 16.73 3.05 15.60
C ARG A 266 16.84 3.08 14.08
N ALA A 267 17.32 2.01 13.47
CA ALA A 267 17.43 1.91 12.01
C ALA A 267 16.04 1.92 11.35
N LEU A 268 15.08 1.19 11.90
CA LEU A 268 13.70 1.14 11.41
C LEU A 268 13.05 2.53 11.44
N LEU A 269 13.15 3.25 12.56
CA LEU A 269 12.59 4.61 12.70
C LEU A 269 13.27 5.62 11.77
N ALA A 270 14.59 5.52 11.60
CA ALA A 270 15.33 6.42 10.72
C ALA A 270 15.08 6.16 9.23
N ALA A 271 14.66 4.95 8.86
CA ALA A 271 14.27 4.61 7.49
C ALA A 271 12.88 5.13 7.11
N VAL A 272 12.05 5.51 8.10
CA VAL A 272 10.67 6.00 7.84
C VAL A 272 10.72 7.32 7.07
N PRO A 273 10.07 7.41 5.90
CA PRO A 273 9.93 8.68 5.19
C PRO A 273 9.12 9.67 6.03
N GLN A 274 9.67 10.83 6.30
CA GLN A 274 8.98 11.88 7.06
C GLN A 274 8.51 12.98 6.11
N LEU A 275 7.22 13.26 6.10
CA LEU A 275 6.65 14.40 5.39
C LEU A 275 7.19 15.71 5.99
N GLY A 276 7.67 16.62 5.13
CA GLY A 276 8.32 17.86 5.55
C GLY A 276 9.84 17.76 5.74
N ALA A 277 10.43 16.57 5.61
CA ALA A 277 11.88 16.39 5.68
C ALA A 277 12.65 17.11 4.55
N MET A 278 11.93 17.52 3.49
CA MET A 278 12.49 18.23 2.33
C MET A 278 12.20 19.73 2.35
N LYS A 279 11.70 20.28 3.48
CA LYS A 279 11.35 21.70 3.61
C LYS A 279 12.54 22.60 3.29
N GLY A 280 12.31 23.62 2.44
CA GLY A 280 13.33 24.57 2.02
C GLY A 280 14.33 24.04 0.98
N LEU A 281 14.21 22.79 0.53
CA LEU A 281 15.08 22.20 -0.49
C LEU A 281 14.36 22.23 -1.86
N ASP A 282 15.11 22.31 -2.94
CA ASP A 282 14.53 22.40 -4.30
C ASP A 282 14.66 21.09 -5.10
N TYR A 283 15.67 20.27 -4.80
CA TYR A 283 15.99 19.06 -5.56
C TYR A 283 15.76 17.77 -4.78
N PRO A 284 15.52 16.63 -5.46
CA PRO A 284 15.42 15.31 -4.86
C PRO A 284 16.66 14.96 -4.03
N ARG A 285 16.46 14.15 -2.97
CA ARG A 285 17.55 13.67 -2.10
C ARG A 285 17.43 12.19 -1.82
N ARG A 286 18.58 11.54 -1.67
CA ARG A 286 18.64 10.14 -1.24
C ARG A 286 18.06 9.97 0.16
N PHE A 287 17.43 8.82 0.41
CA PHE A 287 17.11 8.39 1.77
C PHE A 287 18.41 8.12 2.55
N PRO A 288 18.47 8.46 3.83
CA PRO A 288 19.58 8.07 4.67
C PRO A 288 19.62 6.55 4.75
N PHE A 289 20.82 5.98 4.54
CA PHE A 289 21.03 4.55 4.72
C PHE A 289 21.70 4.34 6.08
N ILE A 290 21.04 3.64 6.99
CA ILE A 290 21.62 3.25 8.27
C ILE A 290 21.97 1.77 8.16
N SER A 291 23.27 1.48 8.08
CA SER A 291 23.76 0.12 8.26
C SER A 291 23.75 -0.23 9.73
N LEU A 292 23.24 -1.41 10.08
CA LEU A 292 23.32 -1.95 11.45
C LEU A 292 24.76 -2.12 11.91
N GLU A 293 25.70 -2.37 10.96
CA GLU A 293 27.13 -2.59 11.24
C GLU A 293 27.93 -1.29 11.33
N HIS A 294 27.51 -0.21 10.65
CA HIS A 294 28.23 1.06 10.59
C HIS A 294 27.32 2.28 10.68
N PRO A 295 26.85 2.66 11.87
CA PRO A 295 25.92 3.79 12.04
C PRO A 295 26.50 5.17 11.72
N ALA A 296 27.79 5.31 11.48
CA ALA A 296 28.49 6.61 11.56
C ALA A 296 28.94 7.24 10.23
N LYS A 297 28.67 6.67 9.06
CA LYS A 297 29.04 7.30 7.78
C LYS A 297 27.83 7.67 6.93
N GLN A 298 27.12 8.69 7.36
CA GLN A 298 26.23 9.41 6.46
C GLN A 298 27.08 10.33 5.57
N ALA A 299 27.26 9.95 4.32
CA ALA A 299 27.69 10.93 3.32
C ALA A 299 26.60 12.03 3.25
N PRO A 300 26.96 13.32 3.19
CA PRO A 300 26.00 14.38 3.06
C PRO A 300 25.12 14.12 1.84
N PRO A 301 23.80 14.30 1.93
CA PRO A 301 22.90 14.09 0.81
C PRO A 301 23.30 15.08 -0.30
N ILE A 302 23.71 14.55 -1.44
CA ILE A 302 24.06 15.36 -2.62
C ILE A 302 22.74 15.81 -3.25
N GLU A 303 22.54 17.13 -3.38
CA GLU A 303 21.45 17.69 -4.18
C GLU A 303 21.61 17.25 -5.63
N GLN A 304 20.58 16.66 -6.19
CA GLN A 304 20.64 16.17 -7.57
C GLN A 304 19.90 17.11 -8.51
N LYS A 305 20.65 18.02 -9.13
CA LYS A 305 20.17 18.80 -10.28
C LYS A 305 20.38 17.95 -11.54
N THR A 306 19.40 17.11 -11.89
CA THR A 306 19.47 16.21 -13.04
C THR A 306 18.65 16.71 -14.25
N VAL A 307 17.73 17.64 -14.05
CA VAL A 307 16.87 18.18 -15.10
C VAL A 307 17.70 18.95 -16.11
N VAL A 308 17.53 18.60 -17.39
CA VAL A 308 18.19 19.25 -18.51
C VAL A 308 17.22 20.27 -19.10
N ASP A 309 17.66 21.54 -19.14
CA ASP A 309 16.91 22.62 -19.75
C ASP A 309 16.76 22.40 -21.27
N GLY A 310 15.60 22.68 -21.84
CA GLY A 310 15.33 22.53 -23.27
C GLY A 310 13.91 22.04 -23.56
N GLU A 311 13.77 21.30 -24.67
CA GLU A 311 12.48 20.73 -25.06
C GLU A 311 12.11 19.52 -24.17
N PRO A 312 10.83 19.38 -23.76
CA PRO A 312 10.39 18.23 -23.00
C PRO A 312 10.51 16.94 -23.82
N VAL A 313 10.94 15.87 -23.18
CA VAL A 313 11.05 14.54 -23.79
C VAL A 313 9.66 13.93 -24.04
N LEU A 314 8.68 14.25 -23.18
CA LEU A 314 7.29 13.82 -23.33
C LEU A 314 6.38 15.02 -23.09
N ARG A 315 5.43 15.24 -24.02
CA ARG A 315 4.40 16.29 -23.93
C ARG A 315 3.04 15.66 -24.12
N VAL A 316 2.16 15.86 -23.15
CA VAL A 316 0.79 15.36 -23.15
C VAL A 316 -0.17 16.53 -23.19
N ARG A 317 -1.17 16.48 -24.06
CA ARG A 317 -2.16 17.55 -24.24
C ARG A 317 -3.56 16.97 -24.31
N ASN A 318 -4.42 17.42 -23.40
CA ASN A 318 -5.85 17.10 -23.33
C ASN A 318 -6.16 15.59 -23.44
N LEU A 319 -5.37 14.75 -22.80
CA LEU A 319 -5.55 13.29 -22.83
C LEU A 319 -6.89 12.91 -22.22
N VAL A 320 -7.67 12.10 -22.96
CA VAL A 320 -8.99 11.58 -22.53
C VAL A 320 -8.99 10.06 -22.64
N THR A 321 -9.33 9.39 -21.52
CA THR A 321 -9.48 7.93 -21.48
C THR A 321 -10.72 7.57 -20.65
N ARG A 322 -11.70 6.93 -21.32
CA ARG A 322 -12.98 6.52 -20.74
C ARG A 322 -13.20 5.03 -20.91
N PHE A 323 -13.84 4.39 -19.95
CA PHE A 323 -14.18 2.97 -19.98
C PHE A 323 -15.68 2.78 -20.01
N PRO A 324 -16.24 2.05 -21.01
CA PRO A 324 -17.65 1.83 -21.12
C PRO A 324 -18.17 0.84 -20.07
N LEU A 325 -19.22 1.20 -19.35
CA LEU A 325 -19.97 0.32 -18.44
C LEU A 325 -21.23 -0.18 -19.15
N ARG A 326 -21.30 -1.51 -19.29
CA ARG A 326 -22.41 -2.17 -19.94
C ARG A 326 -23.41 -2.66 -18.90
N SER A 327 -24.71 -2.51 -19.16
CA SER A 327 -25.77 -2.93 -18.26
C SER A 327 -27.01 -3.45 -19.01
N GLY A 328 -27.88 -4.17 -18.26
CA GLY A 328 -29.14 -4.74 -18.77
C GLY A 328 -28.97 -5.98 -19.62
N LEU A 329 -30.12 -6.60 -19.97
CA LEU A 329 -30.19 -7.87 -20.75
C LEU A 329 -29.51 -7.78 -22.12
N LEU A 330 -29.49 -6.60 -22.74
CA LEU A 330 -28.90 -6.35 -24.06
C LEU A 330 -27.44 -5.90 -24.00
N ASN A 331 -26.80 -5.93 -22.82
CA ASN A 331 -25.39 -5.55 -22.62
C ASN A 331 -25.01 -4.19 -23.28
N ARG A 332 -25.92 -3.21 -23.21
CA ARG A 332 -25.73 -1.88 -23.81
C ARG A 332 -24.85 -1.00 -22.92
N VAL A 333 -24.01 -0.16 -23.55
CA VAL A 333 -23.23 0.87 -22.85
C VAL A 333 -24.20 1.97 -22.42
N THR A 334 -24.46 2.08 -21.11
CA THR A 334 -25.35 3.08 -20.50
C THR A 334 -24.59 4.16 -19.75
N ARG A 335 -23.42 3.82 -19.21
CA ARG A 335 -22.54 4.71 -18.45
C ARG A 335 -21.09 4.54 -18.89
N GLU A 336 -20.27 5.51 -18.53
CA GLU A 336 -18.82 5.49 -18.79
C GLU A 336 -18.09 5.94 -17.53
N VAL A 337 -16.94 5.30 -17.27
CA VAL A 337 -15.99 5.76 -16.24
C VAL A 337 -15.06 6.75 -16.89
N HIS A 338 -15.08 8.01 -16.48
CA HIS A 338 -14.20 9.06 -16.94
C HIS A 338 -12.86 8.97 -16.17
N ALA A 339 -12.01 8.02 -16.56
CA ALA A 339 -10.77 7.74 -15.84
C ALA A 339 -9.71 8.81 -16.02
N VAL A 340 -9.64 9.44 -17.21
CA VAL A 340 -8.74 10.56 -17.52
C VAL A 340 -9.51 11.57 -18.35
N GLU A 341 -9.55 12.82 -17.92
CA GLU A 341 -10.28 13.91 -18.58
C GLU A 341 -9.39 15.13 -18.81
N LYS A 342 -9.02 15.35 -20.07
CA LYS A 342 -8.26 16.52 -20.56
C LYS A 342 -6.95 16.78 -19.80
N VAL A 343 -6.23 15.71 -19.40
CA VAL A 343 -4.95 15.80 -18.69
C VAL A 343 -3.87 16.33 -19.60
N SER A 344 -3.12 17.33 -19.11
CA SER A 344 -2.01 17.96 -19.84
C SER A 344 -0.82 18.18 -18.93
N PHE A 345 0.38 17.77 -19.36
CA PHE A 345 1.65 18.02 -18.68
C PHE A 345 2.84 17.83 -19.62
N ASP A 346 3.99 18.34 -19.20
CA ASP A 346 5.28 18.14 -19.85
C ASP A 346 6.23 17.41 -18.90
N LEU A 347 7.15 16.62 -19.46
CA LEU A 347 8.21 15.92 -18.74
C LEU A 347 9.54 16.18 -19.43
N TRP A 348 10.54 16.64 -18.68
CA TRP A 348 11.87 16.97 -19.19
C TRP A 348 12.87 15.83 -18.98
N PRO A 349 13.95 15.74 -19.80
CA PRO A 349 15.02 14.78 -19.55
C PRO A 349 15.63 14.96 -18.16
N GLY A 350 15.85 13.84 -17.46
CA GLY A 350 16.38 13.86 -16.09
C GLY A 350 15.41 14.37 -15.02
N GLU A 351 14.15 14.66 -15.38
CA GLU A 351 13.11 15.07 -14.43
C GLU A 351 12.39 13.86 -13.83
N THR A 352 11.99 13.98 -12.57
CA THR A 352 10.92 13.16 -11.98
C THR A 352 9.68 14.02 -11.79
N LEU A 353 8.65 13.77 -12.61
CA LEU A 353 7.30 14.29 -12.40
C LEU A 353 6.50 13.21 -11.66
N SER A 354 6.07 13.51 -10.45
CA SER A 354 5.19 12.60 -9.72
C SER A 354 3.72 12.91 -9.95
N LEU A 355 2.95 11.84 -10.19
CA LEU A 355 1.50 11.90 -10.34
C LEU A 355 0.86 11.28 -9.10
N VAL A 356 0.18 12.10 -8.29
CA VAL A 356 -0.38 11.71 -6.98
C VAL A 356 -1.88 11.91 -6.91
N GLY A 357 -2.54 11.25 -5.98
CA GLY A 357 -3.99 11.31 -5.76
C GLY A 357 -4.52 10.00 -5.19
N GLU A 358 -5.79 9.97 -4.83
CA GLU A 358 -6.45 8.75 -4.33
C GLU A 358 -6.60 7.68 -5.41
N SER A 359 -6.88 6.43 -4.99
CA SER A 359 -7.17 5.32 -5.90
C SER A 359 -8.39 5.64 -6.78
N GLY A 360 -8.33 5.26 -8.04
CA GLY A 360 -9.37 5.62 -9.00
C GLY A 360 -9.30 7.06 -9.53
N SER A 361 -8.34 7.89 -9.13
CA SER A 361 -8.17 9.25 -9.68
C SER A 361 -7.62 9.30 -11.12
N GLY A 362 -7.22 8.15 -11.70
CA GLY A 362 -6.79 8.04 -13.10
C GLY A 362 -5.28 7.95 -13.33
N LYS A 363 -4.45 7.93 -12.29
CA LYS A 363 -2.97 7.90 -12.37
C LYS A 363 -2.42 6.78 -13.23
N SER A 364 -2.71 5.53 -12.85
CA SER A 364 -2.25 4.33 -13.58
C SER A 364 -2.83 4.25 -14.99
N THR A 365 -4.07 4.72 -15.18
CA THR A 365 -4.69 4.83 -16.50
C THR A 365 -3.94 5.83 -17.38
N THR A 366 -3.55 6.98 -16.83
CA THR A 366 -2.71 7.97 -17.53
C THR A 366 -1.39 7.32 -17.98
N GLY A 367 -0.67 6.66 -17.07
CA GLY A 367 0.58 5.97 -17.41
C GLY A 367 0.43 4.93 -18.52
N ARG A 368 -0.61 4.09 -18.45
CA ARG A 368 -0.90 3.06 -19.46
C ARG A 368 -1.32 3.64 -20.81
N ALA A 369 -2.04 4.75 -20.80
CA ALA A 369 -2.46 5.45 -22.03
C ALA A 369 -1.27 6.01 -22.81
N LEU A 370 -0.20 6.48 -22.12
CA LEU A 370 1.02 6.97 -22.76
C LEU A 370 1.72 5.93 -23.63
N LEU A 371 1.65 4.66 -23.25
CA LEU A 371 2.17 3.53 -24.03
C LEU A 371 1.12 2.87 -24.94
N ARG A 372 -0.09 3.43 -24.99
CA ARG A 372 -1.23 2.84 -25.69
C ARG A 372 -1.47 1.39 -25.28
N LEU A 373 -1.29 1.09 -23.99
CA LEU A 373 -1.76 -0.16 -23.38
C LEU A 373 -3.28 -0.09 -23.11
N VAL A 374 -3.81 1.12 -23.04
CA VAL A 374 -5.22 1.45 -22.96
C VAL A 374 -5.53 2.47 -24.06
N GLU A 375 -6.67 2.32 -24.73
CA GLU A 375 -7.12 3.22 -25.79
C GLU A 375 -7.58 4.57 -25.22
N SER A 376 -7.11 5.67 -25.80
CA SER A 376 -7.56 7.03 -25.47
C SER A 376 -8.53 7.52 -26.53
N GLN A 377 -9.58 8.20 -26.11
CA GLN A 377 -10.61 8.76 -27.00
C GLN A 377 -10.24 10.15 -27.52
N GLY A 378 -9.26 10.81 -26.89
CA GLY A 378 -8.84 12.15 -27.31
C GLY A 378 -7.50 12.57 -26.73
N GLY A 379 -7.00 13.69 -27.22
CA GLY A 379 -5.73 14.28 -26.81
C GLY A 379 -4.57 13.96 -27.75
N GLU A 380 -3.40 14.47 -27.39
CA GLU A 380 -2.15 14.30 -28.13
C GLU A 380 -1.03 13.87 -27.18
N ILE A 381 -0.26 12.87 -27.61
CA ILE A 381 0.94 12.43 -26.91
C ILE A 381 2.12 12.63 -27.87
N ILE A 382 3.06 13.50 -27.47
CA ILE A 382 4.23 13.85 -28.26
C ILE A 382 5.48 13.39 -27.51
N PHE A 383 6.27 12.52 -28.12
CA PHE A 383 7.52 12.01 -27.56
C PHE A 383 8.69 12.39 -28.50
N ASN A 384 9.73 13.04 -27.95
CA ASN A 384 10.85 13.57 -28.72
C ASN A 384 10.41 14.36 -29.97
N GLY A 385 9.38 15.21 -29.86
CA GLY A 385 8.83 15.98 -30.94
C GLY A 385 7.93 15.20 -31.93
N GLN A 386 7.79 13.88 -31.79
CA GLN A 386 6.94 13.06 -32.63
C GLN A 386 5.61 12.72 -31.94
N ARG A 387 4.50 12.92 -32.63
CA ARG A 387 3.18 12.51 -32.18
C ARG A 387 3.06 10.97 -32.21
N ILE A 388 2.69 10.33 -31.10
CA ILE A 388 2.73 8.88 -30.93
C ILE A 388 1.35 8.23 -30.78
N ASP A 389 0.31 8.99 -30.42
CA ASP A 389 -1.07 8.50 -30.28
C ASP A 389 -1.67 7.98 -31.59
N THR A 390 -1.18 8.46 -32.73
CA THR A 390 -1.64 8.09 -34.08
C THR A 390 -0.74 7.06 -34.79
N LEU A 391 0.35 6.60 -34.17
CA LEU A 391 1.30 5.68 -34.80
C LEU A 391 0.67 4.31 -35.10
N SER A 392 1.11 3.70 -36.22
CA SER A 392 0.80 2.29 -36.50
C SER A 392 1.45 1.35 -35.47
N PRO A 393 0.89 0.12 -35.26
CA PRO A 393 1.40 -0.82 -34.26
C PRO A 393 2.91 -1.10 -34.36
N GLY A 394 3.45 -1.27 -35.57
CA GLY A 394 4.87 -1.53 -35.77
C GLY A 394 5.77 -0.35 -35.38
N LYS A 395 5.37 0.90 -35.72
CA LYS A 395 6.09 2.11 -35.31
C LYS A 395 6.00 2.31 -33.80
N LEU A 396 4.84 2.03 -33.21
CA LEU A 396 4.65 2.08 -31.76
C LEU A 396 5.53 1.06 -31.03
N GLN A 397 5.68 -0.16 -31.56
CA GLN A 397 6.57 -1.17 -30.99
C GLN A 397 8.03 -0.66 -30.94
N ALA A 398 8.52 -0.06 -32.03
CA ALA A 398 9.85 0.50 -32.07
C ALA A 398 10.03 1.62 -31.01
N LEU A 399 9.02 2.45 -30.80
CA LEU A 399 9.06 3.55 -29.84
C LEU A 399 9.01 3.07 -28.38
N ARG A 400 8.34 1.94 -28.12
CA ARG A 400 8.29 1.34 -26.77
C ARG A 400 9.67 0.95 -26.22
N ARG A 401 10.70 0.88 -27.09
CA ARG A 401 12.09 0.77 -26.68
C ARG A 401 12.53 1.95 -25.80
N ASP A 402 12.12 3.17 -26.17
CA ASP A 402 12.57 4.41 -25.53
C ASP A 402 11.70 4.82 -24.33
N ILE A 403 10.49 4.23 -24.20
CA ILE A 403 9.59 4.42 -23.05
C ILE A 403 9.29 3.07 -22.43
N GLN A 404 9.67 2.87 -21.18
CA GLN A 404 9.47 1.62 -20.45
C GLN A 404 8.51 1.80 -19.28
N PHE A 405 7.93 0.69 -18.83
CA PHE A 405 6.95 0.67 -17.74
C PHE A 405 7.41 -0.29 -16.63
N ILE A 406 7.37 0.19 -15.38
CA ILE A 406 7.52 -0.63 -14.19
C ILE A 406 6.13 -0.73 -13.55
N PHE A 407 5.57 -1.94 -13.54
CA PHE A 407 4.22 -2.20 -13.04
C PHE A 407 4.19 -2.30 -11.51
N GLN A 408 3.01 -2.08 -10.94
CA GLN A 408 2.74 -2.08 -9.50
C GLN A 408 3.07 -3.41 -8.81
N ASP A 409 2.75 -4.55 -9.45
CA ASP A 409 2.98 -5.88 -8.90
C ASP A 409 4.18 -6.54 -9.57
N PRO A 410 5.31 -6.69 -8.87
CA PRO A 410 6.48 -7.37 -9.42
C PRO A 410 6.27 -8.87 -9.61
N TYR A 411 5.33 -9.50 -8.88
CA TYR A 411 4.97 -10.91 -9.05
C TYR A 411 4.27 -11.14 -10.38
N ALA A 412 3.20 -10.38 -10.63
CA ALA A 412 2.45 -10.47 -11.89
C ALA A 412 3.26 -10.00 -13.11
N SER A 413 4.36 -9.28 -12.89
CA SER A 413 5.21 -8.75 -13.96
C SER A 413 6.25 -9.73 -14.49
N LEU A 414 6.52 -10.82 -13.78
CA LEU A 414 7.52 -11.83 -14.14
C LEU A 414 6.82 -13.19 -14.40
N ASP A 415 7.16 -13.87 -15.51
CA ASP A 415 6.68 -15.24 -15.75
C ASP A 415 7.40 -16.19 -14.78
N PRO A 416 6.67 -16.89 -13.88
CA PRO A 416 7.29 -17.78 -12.90
C PRO A 416 8.02 -18.99 -13.50
N ARG A 417 7.79 -19.27 -14.78
CA ARG A 417 8.41 -20.38 -15.52
C ARG A 417 9.68 -19.99 -16.27
N GLN A 418 10.00 -18.68 -16.33
CA GLN A 418 11.21 -18.16 -16.96
C GLN A 418 12.26 -17.83 -15.91
N THR A 419 13.53 -18.00 -16.28
CA THR A 419 14.63 -17.52 -15.44
C THR A 419 14.68 -15.99 -15.42
N ILE A 420 15.33 -15.43 -14.41
CA ILE A 420 15.53 -13.98 -14.32
C ILE A 420 16.31 -13.45 -15.53
N GLY A 421 17.35 -14.19 -15.97
CA GLY A 421 18.12 -13.85 -17.16
C GLY A 421 17.24 -13.78 -18.41
N ASP A 422 16.36 -14.76 -18.61
CA ASP A 422 15.45 -14.78 -19.76
C ASP A 422 14.45 -13.61 -19.71
N SER A 423 13.91 -13.29 -18.53
CA SER A 423 13.00 -12.16 -18.34
C SER A 423 13.65 -10.80 -18.65
N ILE A 424 14.95 -10.63 -18.32
CA ILE A 424 15.69 -9.40 -18.60
C ILE A 424 16.14 -9.32 -20.06
N ILE A 425 16.49 -10.46 -20.68
CA ILE A 425 16.96 -10.52 -22.07
C ILE A 425 15.83 -10.42 -23.10
N GLU A 426 14.60 -10.79 -22.72
CA GLU A 426 13.44 -10.80 -23.62
C GLU A 426 13.25 -9.48 -24.39
N PRO A 427 13.26 -8.28 -23.76
CA PRO A 427 13.16 -7.03 -24.50
C PRO A 427 14.27 -6.85 -25.54
N LEU A 428 15.50 -7.26 -25.24
CA LEU A 428 16.63 -7.18 -26.18
C LEU A 428 16.42 -8.09 -27.40
N ARG A 429 15.89 -9.30 -27.20
CA ARG A 429 15.53 -10.24 -28.27
C ARG A 429 14.41 -9.72 -29.14
N VAL A 430 13.33 -9.23 -28.53
CA VAL A 430 12.15 -8.69 -29.23
C VAL A 430 12.51 -7.52 -30.14
N HIS A 431 13.47 -6.67 -29.71
CA HIS A 431 13.94 -5.52 -30.49
C HIS A 431 15.18 -5.83 -31.35
N GLY A 432 15.68 -7.06 -31.35
CA GLY A 432 16.81 -7.48 -32.17
C GLY A 432 18.11 -6.73 -31.94
N LEU A 433 18.37 -6.31 -30.69
CA LEU A 433 19.45 -5.37 -30.37
C LEU A 433 20.81 -6.02 -30.15
N LEU A 434 20.86 -7.20 -29.53
CA LEU A 434 22.13 -7.85 -29.15
C LEU A 434 22.09 -9.36 -29.44
N PRO A 435 23.16 -9.93 -30.02
CA PRO A 435 23.32 -11.38 -30.17
C PRO A 435 23.66 -12.05 -28.83
N GLY A 436 23.46 -13.38 -28.74
CA GLY A 436 23.42 -14.17 -27.53
C GLY A 436 24.50 -13.87 -26.44
N LYS A 437 25.79 -13.85 -26.78
CA LYS A 437 26.86 -13.58 -25.78
C LYS A 437 26.85 -12.14 -25.25
N GLU A 438 26.59 -11.17 -26.10
CA GLU A 438 26.52 -9.76 -25.73
C GLU A 438 25.26 -9.49 -24.87
N ALA A 439 24.15 -10.15 -25.18
CA ALA A 439 22.94 -10.08 -24.38
C ALA A 439 23.15 -10.67 -22.98
N ALA A 440 23.87 -11.78 -22.82
CA ALA A 440 24.20 -12.34 -21.52
C ALA A 440 25.10 -11.42 -20.69
N ALA A 441 26.12 -10.80 -21.31
CA ALA A 441 26.96 -9.80 -20.66
C ALA A 441 26.15 -8.57 -20.21
N ARG A 442 25.18 -8.15 -21.03
CA ARG A 442 24.26 -7.05 -20.68
C ARG A 442 23.39 -7.41 -19.48
N VAL A 443 22.86 -8.63 -19.41
CA VAL A 443 22.07 -9.11 -18.26
C VAL A 443 22.91 -9.10 -16.98
N ALA A 444 24.14 -9.62 -17.03
CA ALA A 444 25.06 -9.61 -15.88
C ALA A 444 25.30 -8.18 -15.38
N TRP A 445 25.62 -7.27 -16.29
CA TRP A 445 25.84 -5.85 -15.97
C TRP A 445 24.57 -5.18 -15.37
N LEU A 446 23.37 -5.48 -15.90
CA LEU A 446 22.12 -4.96 -15.38
C LEU A 446 21.84 -5.44 -13.96
N LEU A 447 22.08 -6.73 -13.68
CA LEU A 447 21.93 -7.30 -12.34
C LEU A 447 22.85 -6.61 -11.33
N GLU A 448 24.12 -6.41 -11.68
CA GLU A 448 25.06 -5.67 -10.83
C GLU A 448 24.60 -4.23 -10.58
N ARG A 449 24.10 -3.54 -11.60
CA ARG A 449 23.57 -2.17 -11.48
C ARG A 449 22.40 -2.04 -10.52
N VAL A 450 21.56 -3.06 -10.41
CA VAL A 450 20.45 -3.07 -9.46
C VAL A 450 20.82 -3.71 -8.12
N GLY A 451 22.10 -4.04 -7.90
CA GLY A 451 22.62 -4.61 -6.65
C GLY A 451 22.28 -6.09 -6.46
N LEU A 452 22.23 -6.84 -7.55
CA LEU A 452 22.09 -8.30 -7.58
C LEU A 452 23.36 -8.94 -8.16
N LEU A 453 23.54 -10.25 -7.89
CA LEU A 453 24.69 -10.98 -8.41
C LEU A 453 24.40 -11.48 -9.85
N PRO A 454 25.41 -11.51 -10.75
CA PRO A 454 25.25 -12.04 -12.12
C PRO A 454 24.70 -13.47 -12.17
N GLU A 455 25.11 -14.33 -11.23
CA GLU A 455 24.65 -15.71 -11.10
C GLU A 455 23.14 -15.84 -10.80
N HIS A 456 22.51 -14.78 -10.30
CA HIS A 456 21.06 -14.75 -10.12
C HIS A 456 20.29 -14.86 -11.44
N ALA A 457 20.92 -14.65 -12.59
CA ALA A 457 20.33 -14.81 -13.91
C ALA A 457 19.70 -16.20 -14.14
N TRP A 458 20.23 -17.25 -13.50
CA TRP A 458 19.77 -18.64 -13.65
C TRP A 458 18.63 -19.04 -12.70
N ARG A 459 18.30 -18.19 -11.74
CA ARG A 459 17.24 -18.43 -10.76
C ARG A 459 15.87 -18.03 -11.29
N TYR A 460 14.82 -18.56 -10.65
CA TYR A 460 13.44 -18.26 -10.95
C TYR A 460 12.86 -17.18 -10.03
N PRO A 461 11.79 -16.46 -10.46
CA PRO A 461 11.20 -15.38 -9.67
C PRO A 461 10.79 -15.76 -8.24
N HIS A 462 10.32 -16.98 -8.01
CA HIS A 462 9.88 -17.46 -6.70
C HIS A 462 11.01 -17.60 -5.67
N GLU A 463 12.28 -17.65 -6.11
CA GLU A 463 13.45 -17.74 -5.25
C GLU A 463 13.91 -16.38 -4.70
N PHE A 464 13.20 -15.29 -5.02
CA PHE A 464 13.59 -13.92 -4.66
C PHE A 464 12.57 -13.27 -3.74
N SER A 465 13.05 -12.38 -2.85
CA SER A 465 12.19 -11.50 -2.05
C SER A 465 11.46 -10.46 -2.92
N GLY A 466 10.41 -9.84 -2.39
CA GLY A 466 9.67 -8.78 -3.09
C GLY A 466 10.57 -7.63 -3.57
N GLY A 467 11.48 -7.17 -2.71
CA GLY A 467 12.44 -6.11 -3.08
C GLY A 467 13.45 -6.53 -4.15
N GLN A 468 13.90 -7.78 -4.12
CA GLN A 468 14.77 -8.33 -5.16
C GLN A 468 14.03 -8.47 -6.50
N ARG A 469 12.76 -8.91 -6.50
CA ARG A 469 11.92 -8.95 -7.71
C ARG A 469 11.71 -7.55 -8.28
N GLN A 470 11.50 -6.55 -7.43
CA GLN A 470 11.39 -5.17 -7.90
C GLN A 470 12.69 -4.69 -8.58
N ARG A 471 13.86 -5.02 -8.04
CA ARG A 471 15.16 -4.74 -8.69
C ARG A 471 15.28 -5.42 -10.05
N ILE A 472 14.76 -6.64 -10.19
CA ILE A 472 14.71 -7.38 -11.46
C ILE A 472 13.80 -6.67 -12.47
N CYS A 473 12.61 -6.22 -12.06
CA CYS A 473 11.71 -5.43 -12.92
C CYS A 473 12.36 -4.12 -13.37
N ILE A 474 13.11 -3.45 -12.50
CA ILE A 474 13.91 -2.27 -12.86
C ILE A 474 15.00 -2.63 -13.87
N ALA A 475 15.76 -3.71 -13.64
CA ALA A 475 16.79 -4.19 -14.57
C ALA A 475 16.21 -4.49 -15.96
N ARG A 476 15.03 -5.13 -16.03
CA ARG A 476 14.31 -5.39 -17.27
C ARG A 476 13.92 -4.11 -18.00
N ALA A 477 13.39 -3.12 -17.27
CA ALA A 477 13.05 -1.83 -17.85
C ALA A 477 14.28 -1.08 -18.39
N LEU A 478 15.44 -1.22 -17.74
CA LEU A 478 16.71 -0.61 -18.16
C LEU A 478 17.39 -1.31 -19.34
N ALA A 479 16.95 -2.53 -19.69
CA ALA A 479 17.64 -3.35 -20.71
C ALA A 479 17.79 -2.61 -22.04
N LEU A 480 16.82 -1.79 -22.41
CA LEU A 480 16.75 -1.05 -23.68
C LEU A 480 17.33 0.38 -23.62
N ASN A 481 17.90 0.82 -22.49
CA ASN A 481 18.35 2.19 -22.26
C ASN A 481 17.25 3.25 -22.54
N PRO A 482 16.10 3.17 -21.86
CA PRO A 482 14.99 4.04 -22.15
C PRO A 482 15.27 5.49 -21.77
N LYS A 483 14.64 6.44 -22.46
CA LYS A 483 14.66 7.87 -22.12
C LYS A 483 13.64 8.21 -21.05
N VAL A 484 12.51 7.49 -21.03
CA VAL A 484 11.43 7.67 -20.07
C VAL A 484 11.07 6.34 -19.42
N ILE A 485 10.92 6.34 -18.11
CA ILE A 485 10.35 5.22 -17.35
C ILE A 485 9.09 5.71 -16.63
N ILE A 486 7.99 5.01 -16.85
CA ILE A 486 6.75 5.18 -16.10
C ILE A 486 6.79 4.16 -14.96
N ALA A 487 6.88 4.64 -13.73
CA ALA A 487 6.94 3.80 -12.52
C ALA A 487 5.58 3.88 -11.80
N ASP A 488 4.73 2.86 -12.01
CA ASP A 488 3.38 2.78 -11.45
C ASP A 488 3.42 2.04 -10.11
N GLU A 489 3.36 2.81 -9.01
CA GLU A 489 3.41 2.31 -7.63
C GLU A 489 4.57 1.33 -7.37
N ALA A 490 5.72 1.58 -8.00
CA ALA A 490 6.86 0.67 -8.03
C ALA A 490 7.48 0.35 -6.65
N VAL A 491 7.07 1.00 -5.58
CA VAL A 491 7.61 0.82 -4.21
C VAL A 491 6.53 0.61 -3.15
N SER A 492 5.25 0.58 -3.52
CA SER A 492 4.13 0.56 -2.57
C SER A 492 4.07 -0.73 -1.74
N ALA A 493 4.40 -1.87 -2.34
CA ALA A 493 4.35 -3.19 -1.70
C ALA A 493 5.65 -3.58 -0.97
N LEU A 494 6.58 -2.62 -0.78
CA LEU A 494 7.90 -2.89 -0.19
C LEU A 494 7.99 -2.38 1.25
N ASP A 495 8.73 -3.12 2.08
CA ASP A 495 9.10 -2.68 3.43
C ASP A 495 9.85 -1.34 3.40
N VAL A 496 9.76 -0.59 4.49
CA VAL A 496 10.26 0.78 4.59
C VAL A 496 11.75 0.89 4.23
N SER A 497 12.59 -0.02 4.72
CA SER A 497 14.04 0.00 4.44
C SER A 497 14.35 -0.34 2.97
N ILE A 498 13.66 -1.32 2.40
CA ILE A 498 13.80 -1.72 0.99
C ILE A 498 13.30 -0.59 0.07
N ARG A 499 12.18 0.05 0.43
CA ARG A 499 11.62 1.20 -0.29
C ARG A 499 12.64 2.32 -0.46
N GLY A 500 13.32 2.70 0.63
CA GLY A 500 14.38 3.71 0.59
C GLY A 500 15.55 3.32 -0.33
N GLN A 501 15.95 2.04 -0.33
CA GLN A 501 16.99 1.54 -1.22
C GLN A 501 16.59 1.59 -2.70
N ILE A 502 15.35 1.22 -3.03
CA ILE A 502 14.84 1.28 -4.42
C ILE A 502 14.75 2.73 -4.90
N ILE A 503 14.28 3.66 -4.06
CA ILE A 503 14.24 5.08 -4.41
C ILE A 503 15.66 5.62 -4.66
N ASN A 504 16.63 5.28 -3.81
CA ASN A 504 18.03 5.64 -4.01
C ASN A 504 18.59 5.07 -5.32
N LEU A 505 18.25 3.83 -5.64
CA LEU A 505 18.61 3.21 -6.92
C LEU A 505 18.03 3.99 -8.10
N LEU A 506 16.75 4.35 -8.08
CA LEU A 506 16.12 5.14 -9.15
C LEU A 506 16.78 6.51 -9.32
N LEU A 507 17.14 7.19 -8.22
CA LEU A 507 17.87 8.46 -8.27
C LEU A 507 19.28 8.31 -8.86
N ASP A 508 20.00 7.24 -8.52
CA ASP A 508 21.31 6.96 -9.10
C ASP A 508 21.22 6.67 -10.60
N LEU A 509 20.23 5.88 -11.02
CA LEU A 509 19.99 5.58 -12.43
C LEU A 509 19.57 6.84 -13.22
N GLN A 510 18.79 7.73 -12.62
CA GLN A 510 18.44 9.01 -13.21
C GLN A 510 19.67 9.87 -13.46
N ARG A 511 20.55 10.00 -12.46
CA ARG A 511 21.81 10.74 -12.57
C ARG A 511 22.75 10.15 -13.64
N ASP A 512 22.90 8.80 -13.63
CA ASP A 512 23.88 8.11 -14.47
C ASP A 512 23.43 8.02 -15.94
N PHE A 513 22.11 7.96 -16.20
CA PHE A 513 21.56 7.74 -17.56
C PHE A 513 20.67 8.88 -18.08
N GLY A 514 20.41 9.92 -17.28
CA GLY A 514 19.55 11.04 -17.67
C GLY A 514 18.08 10.66 -17.87
N ILE A 515 17.62 9.58 -17.23
CA ILE A 515 16.26 9.05 -17.39
C ILE A 515 15.24 10.04 -16.81
N ALA A 516 14.16 10.29 -17.56
CA ALA A 516 13.00 10.99 -17.06
C ALA A 516 12.02 9.98 -16.43
N TYR A 517 11.50 10.29 -15.23
CA TYR A 517 10.51 9.46 -14.56
C TYR A 517 9.14 10.13 -14.54
N LEU A 518 8.11 9.39 -14.98
CA LEU A 518 6.74 9.62 -14.54
C LEU A 518 6.49 8.68 -13.36
N PHE A 519 6.55 9.21 -12.14
CA PHE A 519 6.47 8.43 -10.91
C PHE A 519 5.06 8.51 -10.33
N ILE A 520 4.33 7.40 -10.37
CA ILE A 520 2.97 7.30 -9.84
C ILE A 520 3.03 6.71 -8.45
N SER A 521 2.50 7.41 -7.44
CA SER A 521 2.48 6.93 -6.07
C SER A 521 1.36 7.60 -5.26
N HIS A 522 0.91 6.92 -4.22
CA HIS A 522 0.03 7.46 -3.17
C HIS A 522 0.81 7.82 -1.89
N ASP A 523 2.08 7.42 -1.77
CA ASP A 523 2.95 7.73 -0.63
C ASP A 523 3.57 9.12 -0.79
N MET A 524 2.96 10.12 -0.13
CA MET A 524 3.36 11.51 -0.25
C MET A 524 4.76 11.78 0.31
N ALA A 525 5.21 11.05 1.32
CA ALA A 525 6.54 11.24 1.89
C ALA A 525 7.66 10.73 0.95
N VAL A 526 7.40 9.64 0.22
CA VAL A 526 8.25 9.16 -0.88
C VAL A 526 8.26 10.17 -2.03
N VAL A 527 7.07 10.65 -2.44
CA VAL A 527 6.93 11.65 -3.51
C VAL A 527 7.68 12.92 -3.19
N GLU A 528 7.59 13.43 -1.95
CA GLU A 528 8.35 14.60 -1.52
C GLU A 528 9.87 14.43 -1.73
N ARG A 529 10.38 13.20 -1.57
CA ARG A 529 11.81 12.89 -1.62
C ARG A 529 12.37 12.75 -3.04
N ILE A 530 11.61 12.14 -3.95
CA ILE A 530 12.08 11.79 -5.30
C ILE A 530 11.73 12.84 -6.37
N SER A 531 10.74 13.71 -6.11
CA SER A 531 10.15 14.54 -7.16
C SER A 531 10.87 15.85 -7.38
N HIS A 532 10.95 16.27 -8.64
CA HIS A 532 11.23 17.65 -9.04
C HIS A 532 9.94 18.47 -9.10
N ARG A 533 8.90 17.88 -9.73
CA ARG A 533 7.56 18.46 -9.82
C ARG A 533 6.51 17.42 -9.45
N VAL A 534 5.35 17.91 -9.03
CA VAL A 534 4.23 17.08 -8.61
C VAL A 534 2.96 17.55 -9.30
N ALA A 535 2.20 16.60 -9.83
CA ALA A 535 0.86 16.80 -10.37
C ALA A 535 -0.14 16.02 -9.52
N VAL A 536 -1.12 16.72 -8.97
CA VAL A 536 -2.18 16.14 -8.13
C VAL A 536 -3.40 15.86 -8.99
N MET A 537 -3.80 14.59 -9.06
CA MET A 537 -4.98 14.14 -9.80
C MET A 537 -6.18 13.91 -8.89
N TYR A 538 -7.33 14.40 -9.32
CA TYR A 538 -8.62 14.20 -8.68
C TYR A 538 -9.70 13.98 -9.73
N LEU A 539 -10.49 12.90 -9.62
CA LEU A 539 -11.57 12.55 -10.56
C LEU A 539 -11.18 12.64 -12.05
N GLY A 540 -10.02 12.08 -12.38
CA GLY A 540 -9.52 12.03 -13.76
C GLY A 540 -8.85 13.30 -14.26
N GLN A 541 -8.76 14.37 -13.50
CA GLN A 541 -8.20 15.67 -13.89
C GLN A 541 -7.02 16.07 -13.00
N ILE A 542 -6.07 16.85 -13.55
CA ILE A 542 -5.02 17.50 -12.75
C ILE A 542 -5.62 18.76 -12.13
N VAL A 543 -5.63 18.82 -10.79
CA VAL A 543 -6.16 19.95 -10.02
C VAL A 543 -5.09 20.90 -9.50
N GLU A 544 -3.86 20.40 -9.36
CA GLU A 544 -2.70 21.20 -8.98
C GLU A 544 -1.44 20.60 -9.59
N ILE A 545 -0.56 21.40 -10.18
CA ILE A 545 0.73 20.98 -10.72
C ILE A 545 1.78 22.06 -10.51
N GLY A 546 2.94 21.68 -9.99
CA GLY A 546 4.00 22.65 -9.74
C GLY A 546 5.31 22.03 -9.25
N PRO A 547 6.32 22.87 -8.98
CA PRO A 547 7.53 22.45 -8.28
C PRO A 547 7.17 21.73 -6.99
N ARG A 548 7.88 20.65 -6.66
CA ARG A 548 7.65 19.87 -5.44
C ARG A 548 7.51 20.75 -4.20
N ARG A 549 8.43 21.71 -4.03
CA ARG A 549 8.41 22.65 -2.90
C ARG A 549 7.11 23.46 -2.83
N ALA A 550 6.62 23.97 -3.95
CA ALA A 550 5.39 24.76 -3.97
C ALA A 550 4.16 23.94 -3.57
N VAL A 551 4.02 22.72 -4.11
CA VAL A 551 2.87 21.84 -3.84
C VAL A 551 2.88 21.33 -2.39
N PHE A 552 4.05 21.03 -1.81
CA PHE A 552 4.15 20.48 -0.45
C PHE A 552 4.17 21.56 0.65
N GLU A 553 4.87 22.68 0.44
CA GLU A 553 5.04 23.71 1.45
C GLU A 553 3.92 24.78 1.40
N ASN A 554 3.30 24.97 0.23
CA ASN A 554 2.21 25.94 0.04
C ASN A 554 1.11 25.40 -0.90
N PRO A 555 0.44 24.27 -0.55
CA PRO A 555 -0.62 23.69 -1.35
C PRO A 555 -1.79 24.66 -1.48
N GLN A 556 -2.26 24.91 -2.70
CA GLN A 556 -3.32 25.86 -2.97
C GLN A 556 -4.68 25.20 -3.13
N HIS A 557 -4.76 24.03 -3.80
CA HIS A 557 -6.02 23.35 -3.98
C HIS A 557 -6.53 22.68 -2.70
N PRO A 558 -7.83 22.79 -2.34
CA PRO A 558 -8.37 22.16 -1.13
C PRO A 558 -8.12 20.65 -1.03
N TYR A 559 -8.23 19.95 -2.15
CA TYR A 559 -7.96 18.51 -2.22
C TYR A 559 -6.49 18.19 -1.90
N THR A 560 -5.52 18.97 -2.41
CA THR A 560 -4.10 18.80 -2.09
C THR A 560 -3.83 18.96 -0.59
N ARG A 561 -4.45 19.96 0.03
CA ARG A 561 -4.36 20.18 1.49
C ARG A 561 -4.93 19.00 2.27
N LYS A 562 -6.10 18.48 1.85
CA LYS A 562 -6.74 17.31 2.45
C LYS A 562 -5.84 16.07 2.32
N LEU A 563 -5.29 15.83 1.12
CA LEU A 563 -4.39 14.70 0.84
C LEU A 563 -3.14 14.74 1.74
N LEU A 564 -2.48 15.90 1.84
CA LEU A 564 -1.30 16.08 2.68
C LEU A 564 -1.62 15.97 4.18
N ALA A 565 -2.78 16.47 4.62
CA ALA A 565 -3.22 16.36 6.01
C ALA A 565 -3.59 14.92 6.41
N ALA A 566 -3.90 14.05 5.44
CA ALA A 566 -4.23 12.65 5.68
C ALA A 566 -3.00 11.76 5.92
N VAL A 567 -1.80 12.19 5.52
CA VAL A 567 -0.56 11.41 5.67
C VAL A 567 -0.26 11.17 7.15
N PRO A 568 -0.05 9.90 7.58
CA PRO A 568 0.40 9.59 8.94
C PRO A 568 1.78 10.21 9.22
N VAL A 569 1.97 10.74 10.41
CA VAL A 569 3.28 11.30 10.85
C VAL A 569 3.80 10.43 11.98
N ALA A 570 5.05 10.01 11.89
CA ALA A 570 5.72 9.18 12.88
C ALA A 570 6.13 10.01 14.13
N GLU A 571 5.14 10.68 14.75
CA GLU A 571 5.31 11.52 15.95
C GLU A 571 4.12 11.34 16.89
N PRO A 572 4.25 10.51 17.95
CA PRO A 572 3.16 10.18 18.87
C PRO A 572 2.59 11.38 19.63
N SER A 573 3.45 12.34 20.03
CA SER A 573 3.08 13.52 20.85
C SER A 573 2.27 14.57 20.08
N ARG A 574 2.16 14.42 18.75
CA ARG A 574 1.40 15.37 17.94
C ARG A 574 -0.11 15.14 18.12
N GLN A 575 -0.72 15.85 19.07
CA GLN A 575 -2.18 15.92 19.15
C GLN A 575 -2.72 16.48 17.82
N ARG A 576 -3.27 15.61 17.00
CA ARG A 576 -4.00 16.05 15.82
C ARG A 576 -5.35 16.58 16.28
N PRO A 577 -5.78 17.76 15.82
CA PRO A 577 -7.16 18.18 16.03
C PRO A 577 -8.05 17.04 15.53
N GLN A 578 -9.14 16.75 16.27
CA GLN A 578 -10.12 15.75 15.86
C GLN A 578 -10.40 15.96 14.37
N ARG A 579 -9.87 15.07 13.55
CA ARG A 579 -10.11 15.15 12.11
C ARG A 579 -11.61 15.04 11.95
N VAL A 580 -12.24 16.11 11.49
CA VAL A 580 -13.60 16.05 10.96
C VAL A 580 -13.48 15.14 9.76
N LEU A 581 -13.74 13.85 9.98
CA LEU A 581 -13.90 12.90 8.89
C LEU A 581 -15.16 13.33 8.20
N LEU A 582 -15.00 14.12 7.16
CA LEU A 582 -16.09 14.36 6.24
C LEU A 582 -16.53 12.97 5.74
N SER A 583 -17.78 12.65 6.00
CA SER A 583 -18.44 11.42 5.57
C SER A 583 -18.71 11.42 4.07
N ASP A 584 -17.93 12.16 3.32
CA ASP A 584 -18.22 12.37 1.92
C ASP A 584 -17.67 11.20 1.12
N ASP A 585 -18.58 10.39 0.63
CA ASP A 585 -18.35 9.57 -0.54
C ASP A 585 -17.70 10.46 -1.60
N LEU A 586 -16.50 10.06 -2.06
CA LEU A 586 -15.90 10.72 -3.20
C LEU A 586 -16.94 10.72 -4.34
N PRO A 587 -17.19 11.86 -4.98
CA PRO A 587 -18.05 11.89 -6.15
C PRO A 587 -17.59 10.83 -7.13
N SER A 588 -18.54 10.09 -7.67
CA SER A 588 -18.24 9.02 -8.62
C SER A 588 -17.80 9.63 -9.94
N ASN A 589 -16.71 9.13 -10.53
CA ASN A 589 -16.31 9.45 -11.90
C ASN A 589 -17.08 8.62 -12.96
N ILE A 590 -18.21 8.02 -12.56
CA ILE A 590 -19.12 7.29 -13.44
C ILE A 590 -20.21 8.26 -13.92
N HIS A 591 -20.26 8.49 -15.21
CA HIS A 591 -21.18 9.41 -15.88
C HIS A 591 -22.10 8.68 -16.85
N LEU A 592 -23.19 9.31 -17.25
CA LEU A 592 -24.04 8.80 -18.32
C LEU A 592 -23.26 8.86 -19.65
N ARG A 593 -23.55 7.92 -20.55
CA ARG A 593 -22.89 7.92 -21.87
C ARG A 593 -23.16 9.22 -22.61
N GLY A 594 -22.08 9.87 -23.07
CA GLY A 594 -22.13 11.14 -23.78
C GLY A 594 -22.24 12.38 -22.87
N GLU A 595 -22.21 12.22 -21.57
CA GLU A 595 -22.09 13.34 -20.64
C GLU A 595 -20.65 13.88 -20.68
N GLU A 596 -20.53 15.19 -20.87
CA GLU A 596 -19.22 15.87 -20.89
C GLU A 596 -18.94 16.47 -19.50
N VAL A 597 -17.79 16.10 -18.93
CA VAL A 597 -17.29 16.72 -17.69
C VAL A 597 -16.62 18.05 -18.03
N ALA A 598 -16.95 19.08 -17.27
CA ALA A 598 -16.34 20.40 -17.43
C ALA A 598 -14.81 20.29 -17.24
N ALA A 599 -14.07 20.81 -18.21
CA ALA A 599 -12.61 20.86 -18.11
C ALA A 599 -12.19 21.83 -17.02
N VAL A 600 -11.31 21.37 -16.13
CA VAL A 600 -10.69 22.23 -15.12
C VAL A 600 -9.70 23.18 -15.82
N SER A 601 -9.87 24.49 -15.59
CA SER A 601 -8.91 25.49 -16.03
C SER A 601 -7.85 25.71 -14.96
N LEU A 602 -6.59 25.43 -15.28
CA LEU A 602 -5.46 25.66 -14.40
C LEU A 602 -4.99 27.12 -14.51
N GLN A 603 -4.91 27.82 -13.37
CA GLN A 603 -4.38 29.17 -13.28
C GLN A 603 -2.98 29.18 -12.68
N CYS A 604 -2.11 30.01 -13.21
CA CYS A 604 -0.78 30.24 -12.66
C CYS A 604 -0.88 31.04 -11.35
N VAL A 605 -0.44 30.43 -10.26
CA VAL A 605 -0.42 31.03 -8.91
C VAL A 605 1.01 31.35 -8.43
N GLY A 606 2.01 30.93 -9.18
CA GLY A 606 3.42 31.15 -8.89
C GLY A 606 4.32 30.58 -10.00
N PRO A 607 5.64 30.75 -9.94
CA PRO A 607 6.56 30.26 -10.95
C PRO A 607 6.42 28.75 -11.18
N GLY A 608 5.89 28.35 -12.35
CA GLY A 608 5.63 26.97 -12.71
C GLY A 608 4.56 26.25 -11.86
N HIS A 609 3.81 26.97 -11.02
CA HIS A 609 2.77 26.45 -10.15
C HIS A 609 1.39 26.83 -10.68
N TYR A 610 0.59 25.83 -11.01
CA TYR A 610 -0.73 25.96 -11.60
C TYR A 610 -1.77 25.23 -10.78
N VAL A 611 -2.93 25.86 -10.56
CA VAL A 611 -3.99 25.36 -9.68
C VAL A 611 -5.34 25.52 -10.36
N ALA A 612 -6.20 24.51 -10.22
CA ALA A 612 -7.57 24.56 -10.66
C ALA A 612 -8.39 25.57 -9.86
N GLN A 613 -9.19 26.36 -10.55
CA GLN A 613 -10.19 27.16 -9.85
C GLN A 613 -11.23 26.25 -9.21
N PRO A 614 -11.61 26.51 -7.94
CA PRO A 614 -12.68 25.76 -7.30
C PRO A 614 -14.00 26.01 -8.04
N GLN A 615 -14.46 25.02 -8.76
CA GLN A 615 -15.81 25.00 -9.34
C GLN A 615 -16.83 24.74 -8.22
N SER A 616 -18.11 25.05 -8.48
CA SER A 616 -19.20 24.85 -7.52
C SER A 616 -19.30 23.39 -7.01
N GLU A 617 -18.83 22.42 -7.80
CA GLU A 617 -18.76 21.00 -7.45
C GLU A 617 -17.74 20.70 -6.31
N TYR A 618 -16.77 21.58 -6.05
CA TYR A 618 -15.84 21.47 -4.93
C TYR A 618 -16.29 22.23 -3.67
N ALA A 619 -17.51 22.79 -3.67
CA ALA A 619 -18.03 23.57 -2.54
C ALA A 619 -18.13 22.77 -1.24
N PHE A 620 -18.31 21.44 -1.33
CA PHE A 620 -18.32 20.54 -0.17
C PHE A 620 -16.93 20.40 0.49
N MET A 621 -15.83 20.72 -0.20
CA MET A 621 -14.48 20.69 0.37
C MET A 621 -14.12 21.95 1.18
N ARG A 622 -14.98 22.96 1.21
CA ARG A 622 -14.78 24.22 1.95
C ARG A 622 -15.27 24.19 3.41
N ARG A 623 -15.96 23.14 3.84
CA ARG A 623 -16.51 23.00 5.20
C ARG A 623 -15.66 22.11 6.10
#